data_c95c5115f45fa16af2f130cf40184108
#
_entry.id   c95c5115f45fa16af2f130cf40184108
#
_cell.length_a   1.000
_cell.length_b   1.000
_cell.length_c   1.000
_cell.angle_alpha   90.00
_cell.angle_beta   90.00
_cell.angle_gamma   90.00
#
_symmetry.space_group_name_H-M   'P 1'
#
loop_
_entity.id
_entity.type
_entity.pdbx_description
1 polymer ?
#
loop_
_entity_poly.entity_id
_entity_poly.type
_entity_poly.pdbx_seq_one_letter_code
_entity_poly.pdbx_strand_id
1 'polypeptide(L)'
;SLPSADSVLRKKLHAELKENGPKKLFDQLVKFNPTKAREISPNDKQRLIRAIEIELSQNNKDKDLVKSGISNEFNIIQIGIFPNQRDELHERIEKRQPSLVNKKLINELDELIMNNNLKKTHPVLKAVNYKQAFMVLDGSLKESEMLEKSIFGTRQLAKRQITWMRSWQDLN
;
A
#
# COMPACT_ATOMS: atom_id res chain seq x y z
N SER A 1 2.22 -14.55 13.22
CA SER A 1 1.81 -13.85 11.98
C SER A 1 0.40 -13.28 12.13
N LEU A 2 0.13 -12.12 11.51
CA LEU A 2 -1.21 -11.55 11.51
C LEU A 2 -2.19 -12.52 10.82
N PRO A 3 -3.46 -12.59 11.30
CA PRO A 3 -4.46 -13.48 10.70
C PRO A 3 -4.66 -13.15 9.22
N SER A 4 -4.90 -14.18 8.41
CA SER A 4 -5.26 -14.02 7.01
C SER A 4 -6.53 -13.18 6.87
N ALA A 5 -6.68 -12.51 5.71
CA ALA A 5 -7.85 -11.69 5.46
C ALA A 5 -9.11 -12.56 5.35
N ASP A 6 -10.12 -12.26 6.18
CA ASP A 6 -11.45 -12.85 6.06
C ASP A 6 -12.28 -12.07 5.04
N SER A 7 -12.55 -12.68 3.89
CA SER A 7 -13.27 -12.04 2.80
C SER A 7 -14.75 -11.76 3.12
N VAL A 8 -15.37 -12.57 3.97
CA VAL A 8 -16.78 -12.42 4.37
C VAL A 8 -16.91 -11.27 5.36
N LEU A 9 -16.07 -11.28 6.39
CA LEU A 9 -16.02 -10.21 7.39
C LEU A 9 -15.69 -8.86 6.74
N ARG A 10 -14.72 -8.85 5.82
CA ARG A 10 -14.31 -7.64 5.10
C ARG A 10 -15.46 -7.06 4.26
N LYS A 11 -16.24 -7.91 3.59
CA LYS A 11 -17.44 -7.45 2.86
C LYS A 11 -18.46 -6.80 3.79
N LYS A 12 -18.70 -7.39 4.97
CA LYS A 12 -19.62 -6.82 5.98
C LYS A 12 -19.13 -5.44 6.47
N LEU A 13 -17.86 -5.32 6.81
CA LEU A 13 -17.27 -4.06 7.25
C LEU A 13 -17.28 -2.98 6.16
N HIS A 14 -17.09 -3.35 4.89
CA HIS A 14 -17.25 -2.42 3.77
C HIS A 14 -18.69 -1.96 3.57
N ALA A 15 -19.68 -2.85 3.74
CA ALA A 15 -21.10 -2.49 3.70
C ALA A 15 -21.45 -1.52 4.84
N GLU A 16 -21.00 -1.83 6.06
CA GLU A 16 -21.21 -0.97 7.23
C GLU A 16 -20.54 0.40 7.07
N LEU A 17 -19.32 0.45 6.51
CA LEU A 17 -18.65 1.70 6.18
C LEU A 17 -19.44 2.55 5.19
N LYS A 18 -20.06 1.92 4.18
CA LYS A 18 -20.84 2.61 3.16
C LYS A 18 -22.15 3.17 3.74
N GLU A 19 -22.79 2.43 4.62
CA GLU A 19 -24.08 2.78 5.22
C GLU A 19 -23.95 3.80 6.35
N ASN A 20 -22.98 3.60 7.26
CA ASN A 20 -22.91 4.34 8.51
C ASN A 20 -21.69 5.29 8.59
N GLY A 21 -20.84 5.30 7.57
CA GLY A 21 -19.62 6.11 7.53
C GLY A 21 -18.47 5.61 8.43
N PRO A 22 -17.31 6.26 8.37
CA PRO A 22 -16.10 5.81 9.08
C PRO A 22 -16.19 5.99 10.60
N LYS A 23 -17.00 6.94 11.09
CA LYS A 23 -17.14 7.24 12.52
C LYS A 23 -17.64 6.02 13.30
N LYS A 24 -18.64 5.32 12.79
CA LYS A 24 -19.19 4.14 13.47
C LYS A 24 -18.15 3.03 13.61
N LEU A 25 -17.36 2.77 12.56
CA LEU A 25 -16.27 1.81 12.62
C LEU A 25 -15.16 2.25 13.61
N PHE A 26 -14.88 3.55 13.66
CA PHE A 26 -13.93 4.08 14.63
C PHE A 26 -14.41 3.87 16.06
N ASP A 27 -15.68 4.17 16.34
CA ASP A 27 -16.30 3.96 17.67
C ASP A 27 -16.32 2.47 18.07
N GLN A 28 -16.51 1.57 17.12
CA GLN A 28 -16.34 0.12 17.33
C GLN A 28 -14.90 -0.24 17.69
N LEU A 29 -13.91 0.28 16.95
CA LEU A 29 -12.50 0.03 17.24
C LEU A 29 -12.11 0.57 18.62
N VAL A 30 -12.62 1.74 19.03
CA VAL A 30 -12.40 2.28 20.37
C VAL A 30 -12.89 1.32 21.46
N LYS A 31 -14.02 0.64 21.24
CA LYS A 31 -14.57 -0.35 22.18
C LYS A 31 -13.73 -1.63 22.23
N PHE A 32 -13.22 -2.09 21.08
CA PHE A 32 -12.44 -3.34 21.01
C PHE A 32 -10.98 -3.13 21.46
N ASN A 33 -10.35 -2.05 21.01
CA ASN A 33 -8.95 -1.76 21.29
C ASN A 33 -8.70 -0.24 21.30
N PRO A 34 -8.87 0.43 22.47
CA PRO A 34 -8.67 1.88 22.62
C PRO A 34 -7.26 2.33 22.24
N THR A 35 -6.25 1.51 22.53
CA THR A 35 -4.85 1.81 22.22
C THR A 35 -4.65 1.85 20.71
N LYS A 36 -5.15 0.86 20.00
CA LYS A 36 -5.05 0.80 18.53
C LYS A 36 -5.86 1.91 17.85
N ALA A 37 -6.99 2.30 18.43
CA ALA A 37 -7.81 3.39 17.91
C ALA A 37 -7.07 4.73 17.93
N ARG A 38 -6.21 4.99 18.95
CA ARG A 38 -5.40 6.23 19.03
C ARG A 38 -4.35 6.35 17.93
N GLU A 39 -3.92 5.23 17.35
CA GLU A 39 -2.91 5.18 16.30
C GLU A 39 -3.48 5.38 14.89
N ILE A 40 -4.81 5.30 14.74
CA ILE A 40 -5.48 5.29 13.43
C ILE A 40 -6.37 6.53 13.30
N SER A 41 -6.18 7.27 12.20
CA SER A 41 -7.09 8.38 11.89
C SER A 41 -8.52 7.87 11.69
N PRO A 42 -9.56 8.53 12.27
CA PRO A 42 -10.97 8.19 12.04
C PRO A 42 -11.38 8.16 10.57
N ASN A 43 -10.65 8.87 9.71
CA ASN A 43 -10.90 8.93 8.27
C ASN A 43 -10.14 7.88 7.45
N ASP A 44 -9.22 7.13 8.05
CA ASP A 44 -8.46 6.07 7.37
C ASP A 44 -9.29 4.78 7.32
N LYS A 45 -10.19 4.75 6.35
CA LYS A 45 -11.15 3.67 6.14
C LYS A 45 -10.48 2.30 6.01
N GLN A 46 -9.32 2.24 5.34
CA GLN A 46 -8.64 0.97 5.09
C GLN A 46 -7.99 0.42 6.36
N ARG A 47 -7.33 1.28 7.14
CA ARG A 47 -6.73 0.89 8.42
C ARG A 47 -7.78 0.55 9.46
N LEU A 48 -8.91 1.28 9.52
CA LEU A 48 -10.03 0.96 10.41
C LEU A 48 -10.58 -0.44 10.14
N ILE A 49 -10.93 -0.75 8.89
CA ILE A 49 -11.43 -2.07 8.52
C ILE A 49 -10.43 -3.16 8.92
N ARG A 50 -9.14 -2.96 8.60
CA ARG A 50 -8.12 -3.97 8.93
C ARG A 50 -7.91 -4.15 10.42
N ALA A 51 -7.95 -3.08 11.19
CA ALA A 51 -7.82 -3.16 12.65
C ALA A 51 -8.99 -3.94 13.28
N ILE A 52 -10.22 -3.62 12.87
CA ILE A 52 -11.41 -4.34 13.37
C ILE A 52 -11.39 -5.81 12.93
N GLU A 53 -10.99 -6.08 11.67
CA GLU A 53 -10.83 -7.45 11.17
C GLU A 53 -9.86 -8.28 12.03
N ILE A 54 -8.73 -7.68 12.43
CA ILE A 54 -7.74 -8.33 13.30
C ILE A 54 -8.34 -8.59 14.68
N GLU A 55 -8.97 -7.60 15.31
CA GLU A 55 -9.56 -7.75 16.64
C GLU A 55 -10.65 -8.83 16.67
N LEU A 56 -11.54 -8.85 15.68
CA LEU A 56 -12.59 -9.87 15.59
C LEU A 56 -12.03 -11.27 15.28
N SER A 57 -10.94 -11.35 14.52
CA SER A 57 -10.26 -12.62 14.24
C SER A 57 -9.47 -13.15 15.44
N GLN A 58 -8.94 -12.27 16.30
CA GLN A 58 -8.19 -12.63 17.49
C GLN A 58 -9.08 -13.09 18.66
N ASN A 59 -10.34 -12.71 18.69
CA ASN A 59 -11.28 -13.26 19.67
C ASN A 59 -11.50 -14.77 19.53
N ASN A 60 -11.02 -15.36 18.43
CA ASN A 60 -11.09 -16.80 18.14
C ASN A 60 -9.73 -17.54 18.27
N LYS A 61 -8.61 -16.85 18.58
CA LYS A 61 -7.28 -17.48 18.71
C LYS A 61 -6.42 -16.71 19.71
N ASP A 62 -5.71 -17.45 20.56
CA ASP A 62 -4.84 -16.99 21.63
C ASP A 62 -4.08 -15.68 21.36
N LYS A 63 -4.28 -14.71 22.26
CA LYS A 63 -3.63 -13.37 22.27
C LYS A 63 -2.10 -13.44 22.47
N ASP A 64 -1.56 -14.58 22.81
CA ASP A 64 -0.14 -14.73 23.18
C ASP A 64 0.83 -14.93 22.02
N LEU A 65 0.34 -15.15 20.80
CA LEU A 65 1.19 -15.43 19.62
C LEU A 65 1.80 -14.16 18.94
N VAL A 66 1.48 -12.97 19.40
CA VAL A 66 1.90 -11.71 18.74
C VAL A 66 3.22 -11.16 19.26
N LYS A 67 3.79 -11.70 20.35
CA LYS A 67 4.96 -11.11 21.02
C LYS A 67 6.33 -11.70 20.65
N SER A 68 6.41 -12.75 19.86
CA SER A 68 7.71 -13.27 19.40
C SER A 68 8.07 -12.71 18.02
N GLY A 69 8.59 -11.50 18.00
CA GLY A 69 9.25 -10.97 16.80
C GLY A 69 10.68 -11.50 16.67
N ILE A 70 11.20 -11.56 15.45
CA ILE A 70 12.59 -11.94 15.13
C ILE A 70 13.61 -11.19 16.01
N SER A 71 13.28 -9.95 16.44
CA SER A 71 14.09 -9.13 17.34
C SER A 71 14.35 -9.74 18.72
N ASN A 72 13.57 -10.74 19.15
CA ASN A 72 13.81 -11.41 20.43
C ASN A 72 14.87 -12.53 20.33
N GLU A 73 15.17 -12.99 19.12
CA GLU A 73 16.10 -14.09 18.86
C GLU A 73 17.40 -13.61 18.22
N PHE A 74 17.40 -12.43 17.60
CA PHE A 74 18.52 -11.89 16.82
C PHE A 74 18.80 -10.44 17.15
N ASN A 75 20.07 -10.05 17.14
CA ASN A 75 20.49 -8.65 17.10
C ASN A 75 20.29 -8.12 15.67
N ILE A 76 19.29 -7.24 15.48
CA ILE A 76 18.94 -6.70 14.17
C ILE A 76 19.66 -5.36 13.98
N ILE A 77 20.51 -5.27 12.96
CA ILE A 77 21.09 -4.00 12.52
C ILE A 77 20.28 -3.50 11.32
N GLN A 78 19.68 -2.33 11.46
CA GLN A 78 18.93 -1.68 10.38
C GLN A 78 19.84 -0.71 9.65
N ILE A 79 20.05 -0.93 8.34
CA ILE A 79 20.87 -0.07 7.49
C ILE A 79 19.97 0.62 6.46
N GLY A 80 19.96 1.96 6.44
CA GLY A 80 19.22 2.75 5.47
C GLY A 80 20.15 3.42 4.46
N ILE A 81 19.88 3.19 3.17
CA ILE A 81 20.59 3.85 2.08
C ILE A 81 19.75 4.99 1.54
N PHE A 82 20.25 6.21 1.67
CA PHE A 82 19.58 7.43 1.23
C PHE A 82 20.37 8.12 0.11
N PRO A 83 19.71 8.77 -0.84
CA PRO A 83 20.41 9.68 -1.75
C PRO A 83 20.94 10.88 -0.95
N ASN A 84 22.14 11.35 -1.28
CA ASN A 84 22.72 12.54 -0.65
C ASN A 84 21.89 13.79 -0.94
N GLN A 85 21.44 13.92 -2.18
CA GLN A 85 20.63 15.05 -2.64
C GLN A 85 19.37 14.57 -3.36
N ARG A 86 18.29 15.33 -3.19
CA ARG A 86 17.02 15.02 -3.82
C ARG A 86 17.08 15.09 -5.34
N ASP A 87 17.85 16.04 -5.86
CA ASP A 87 17.97 16.27 -7.29
C ASP A 87 18.70 15.11 -7.99
N GLU A 88 19.72 14.55 -7.36
CA GLU A 88 20.38 13.33 -7.83
C GLU A 88 19.40 12.15 -7.99
N LEU A 89 18.50 11.97 -7.00
CA LEU A 89 17.46 10.95 -7.09
C LEU A 89 16.49 11.22 -8.24
N HIS A 90 16.12 12.48 -8.44
CA HIS A 90 15.22 12.87 -9.53
C HIS A 90 15.87 12.62 -10.91
N GLU A 91 17.13 12.95 -11.08
CA GLU A 91 17.87 12.67 -12.31
C GLU A 91 17.98 11.16 -12.59
N ARG A 92 18.26 10.35 -11.56
CA ARG A 92 18.28 8.88 -11.69
C ARG A 92 16.94 8.32 -12.12
N ILE A 93 15.85 8.86 -11.57
CA ILE A 93 14.49 8.48 -11.97
C ILE A 93 14.25 8.84 -13.43
N GLU A 94 14.57 10.07 -13.85
CA GLU A 94 14.39 10.51 -15.24
C GLU A 94 15.20 9.70 -16.24
N LYS A 95 16.44 9.39 -15.93
CA LYS A 95 17.32 8.57 -16.78
C LYS A 95 16.81 7.12 -16.91
N ARG A 96 16.23 6.57 -15.83
CA ARG A 96 15.77 5.18 -15.80
C ARG A 96 14.40 4.99 -16.45
N GLN A 97 13.48 5.93 -16.28
CA GLN A 97 12.08 5.74 -16.67
C GLN A 97 11.85 5.44 -18.15
N PRO A 98 12.56 6.06 -19.12
CA PRO A 98 12.34 5.74 -20.54
C PRO A 98 12.59 4.28 -20.93
N SER A 99 13.52 3.60 -20.23
CA SER A 99 13.78 2.18 -20.48
C SER A 99 12.68 1.26 -19.93
N LEU A 100 11.93 1.70 -18.94
CA LEU A 100 10.87 0.93 -18.28
C LEU A 100 9.47 1.26 -18.81
N VAL A 101 9.24 2.53 -19.13
CA VAL A 101 7.92 3.06 -19.48
C VAL A 101 7.85 3.30 -20.97
N ASN A 102 7.47 2.25 -21.68
CA ASN A 102 7.40 2.24 -23.13
C ASN A 102 6.28 1.27 -23.58
N LYS A 103 6.14 1.09 -24.89
CA LYS A 103 5.10 0.22 -25.47
C LYS A 103 5.18 -1.23 -24.98
N LYS A 104 6.36 -1.73 -24.63
CA LYS A 104 6.51 -3.11 -24.09
C LYS A 104 5.80 -3.25 -22.74
N LEU A 105 5.84 -2.21 -21.90
CA LEU A 105 5.13 -2.22 -20.62
C LEU A 105 3.60 -2.26 -20.80
N ILE A 106 3.09 -1.56 -21.81
CA ILE A 106 1.65 -1.57 -22.13
C ILE A 106 1.24 -2.97 -22.57
N ASN A 107 2.00 -3.59 -23.49
CA ASN A 107 1.73 -4.94 -23.99
C ASN A 107 1.83 -5.99 -22.86
N GLU A 108 2.88 -5.92 -22.02
CA GLU A 108 3.04 -6.78 -20.84
C GLU A 108 1.83 -6.71 -19.91
N LEU A 109 1.34 -5.49 -19.64
CA LEU A 109 0.19 -5.31 -18.77
C LEU A 109 -1.10 -5.83 -19.39
N ASP A 110 -1.30 -5.63 -20.69
CA ASP A 110 -2.45 -6.14 -21.43
C ASP A 110 -2.50 -7.67 -21.39
N GLU A 111 -1.37 -8.33 -21.67
CA GLU A 111 -1.22 -9.78 -21.54
C GLU A 111 -1.49 -10.26 -20.10
N LEU A 112 -0.97 -9.57 -19.09
CA LEU A 112 -1.22 -9.90 -17.67
C LEU A 112 -2.71 -9.82 -17.33
N ILE A 113 -3.41 -8.80 -17.82
CA ILE A 113 -4.85 -8.63 -17.60
C ILE A 113 -5.62 -9.76 -18.25
N MET A 114 -5.31 -10.08 -19.51
CA MET A 114 -5.99 -11.13 -20.28
C MET A 114 -5.75 -12.52 -19.70
N ASN A 115 -4.48 -12.88 -19.48
CA ASN A 115 -4.10 -14.23 -19.06
C ASN A 115 -4.55 -14.56 -17.62
N ASN A 116 -4.64 -13.56 -16.76
CA ASN A 116 -5.02 -13.76 -15.34
C ASN A 116 -6.43 -13.26 -15.04
N ASN A 117 -7.19 -12.82 -16.02
CA ASN A 117 -8.54 -12.26 -15.87
C ASN A 117 -8.60 -11.21 -14.73
N LEU A 118 -7.65 -10.27 -14.73
CA LEU A 118 -7.50 -9.30 -13.64
C LEU A 118 -8.66 -8.30 -13.64
N LYS A 119 -9.31 -8.18 -12.50
CA LYS A 119 -10.32 -7.15 -12.29
C LYS A 119 -9.68 -5.77 -12.24
N LYS A 120 -10.37 -4.73 -12.74
CA LYS A 120 -9.91 -3.32 -12.69
C LYS A 120 -9.52 -2.83 -11.27
N THR A 121 -9.99 -3.49 -10.23
CA THR A 121 -9.67 -3.18 -8.83
C THR A 121 -8.44 -3.89 -8.31
N HIS A 122 -7.79 -4.74 -9.11
CA HIS A 122 -6.63 -5.53 -8.68
C HIS A 122 -5.49 -4.63 -8.20
N PRO A 123 -4.82 -4.94 -7.07
CA PRO A 123 -3.77 -4.08 -6.50
C PRO A 123 -2.60 -3.81 -7.44
N VAL A 124 -2.24 -4.75 -8.31
CA VAL A 124 -1.14 -4.58 -9.27
C VAL A 124 -1.35 -3.38 -10.20
N LEU A 125 -2.60 -3.09 -10.58
CA LEU A 125 -2.96 -1.94 -11.42
C LEU A 125 -2.82 -0.58 -10.71
N LYS A 126 -2.51 -0.57 -9.39
CA LYS A 126 -2.22 0.63 -8.60
C LYS A 126 -0.72 0.86 -8.45
N ALA A 127 0.12 -0.09 -8.83
CA ALA A 127 1.57 0.05 -8.78
C ALA A 127 2.03 1.14 -9.78
N VAL A 128 3.05 1.90 -9.38
CA VAL A 128 3.63 2.93 -10.26
C VAL A 128 4.12 2.26 -11.56
N ASN A 129 3.99 2.95 -12.65
CA ASN A 129 4.17 2.53 -14.04
C ASN A 129 3.02 1.65 -14.56
N TYR A 130 2.60 0.58 -13.88
CA TYR A 130 1.42 -0.19 -14.28
C TYR A 130 0.12 0.64 -14.22
N LYS A 131 0.00 1.52 -13.23
CA LYS A 131 -1.13 2.46 -13.17
C LYS A 131 -1.22 3.33 -14.42
N GLN A 132 -0.09 3.90 -14.87
CA GLN A 132 -0.05 4.75 -16.03
C GLN A 132 -0.28 3.96 -17.34
N ALA A 133 0.32 2.77 -17.46
CA ALA A 133 0.07 1.87 -18.57
C ALA A 133 -1.41 1.44 -18.64
N PHE A 134 -2.04 1.15 -17.50
CA PHE A 134 -3.47 0.84 -17.44
C PHE A 134 -4.33 2.02 -17.87
N MET A 135 -3.96 3.25 -17.49
CA MET A 135 -4.66 4.46 -17.93
C MET A 135 -4.56 4.68 -19.45
N VAL A 136 -3.48 4.21 -20.09
CA VAL A 136 -3.37 4.20 -21.56
C VAL A 136 -4.29 3.15 -22.15
N LEU A 137 -4.31 1.93 -21.60
CA LEU A 137 -5.18 0.84 -22.08
C LEU A 137 -6.68 1.17 -21.96
N ASP A 138 -7.08 1.86 -20.91
CA ASP A 138 -8.49 2.25 -20.69
C ASP A 138 -8.87 3.57 -21.38
N GLY A 139 -7.92 4.22 -22.10
CA GLY A 139 -8.12 5.45 -22.85
C GLY A 139 -8.18 6.73 -22.02
N SER A 140 -7.92 6.67 -20.70
CA SER A 140 -7.93 7.85 -19.82
C SER A 140 -6.64 8.67 -19.86
N LEU A 141 -5.58 8.16 -20.50
CA LEU A 141 -4.30 8.82 -20.67
C LEU A 141 -3.77 8.58 -22.08
N LYS A 142 -3.18 9.60 -22.72
CA LYS A 142 -2.48 9.44 -24.00
C LYS A 142 -1.14 8.73 -23.77
N GLU A 143 -0.74 7.85 -24.71
CA GLU A 143 0.55 7.16 -24.64
C GLU A 143 1.73 8.15 -24.54
N SER A 144 1.65 9.28 -25.27
CA SER A 144 2.67 10.35 -25.23
C SER A 144 2.86 10.98 -23.85
N GLU A 145 1.86 10.95 -22.97
CA GLU A 145 1.89 11.52 -21.63
C GLU A 145 2.31 10.50 -20.56
N MET A 146 2.34 9.20 -20.92
CA MET A 146 2.59 8.11 -19.97
C MET A 146 3.93 8.23 -19.27
N LEU A 147 5.00 8.57 -20.01
CA LEU A 147 6.35 8.70 -19.44
C LEU A 147 6.41 9.81 -18.37
N GLU A 148 5.89 10.99 -18.69
CA GLU A 148 5.89 12.14 -17.77
C GLU A 148 5.10 11.82 -16.48
N LYS A 149 3.91 11.23 -16.63
CA LYS A 149 3.07 10.82 -15.48
C LYS A 149 3.74 9.73 -14.65
N SER A 150 4.50 8.83 -15.27
CA SER A 150 5.26 7.78 -14.58
C SER A 150 6.46 8.35 -13.82
N ILE A 151 7.20 9.28 -14.39
CA ILE A 151 8.28 10.03 -13.70
C ILE A 151 7.71 10.71 -12.46
N PHE A 152 6.62 11.48 -12.61
CA PHE A 152 5.96 12.15 -11.50
C PHE A 152 5.53 11.15 -10.41
N GLY A 153 4.85 10.07 -10.79
CA GLY A 153 4.40 9.02 -9.88
C GLY A 153 5.55 8.37 -9.11
N THR A 154 6.68 8.11 -9.79
CA THR A 154 7.89 7.54 -9.20
C THR A 154 8.55 8.48 -8.22
N ARG A 155 8.65 9.78 -8.54
CA ARG A 155 9.15 10.80 -7.61
C ARG A 155 8.29 10.89 -6.33
N GLN A 156 6.96 10.82 -6.47
CA GLN A 156 6.04 10.82 -5.32
C GLN A 156 6.20 9.55 -4.47
N LEU A 157 6.42 8.40 -5.10
CA LEU A 157 6.70 7.14 -4.39
C LEU A 157 8.01 7.24 -3.61
N ALA A 158 9.09 7.69 -4.25
CA ALA A 158 10.39 7.89 -3.64
C ALA A 158 10.33 8.85 -2.43
N LYS A 159 9.61 9.97 -2.57
CA LYS A 159 9.36 10.89 -1.44
C LYS A 159 8.72 10.17 -0.24
N ARG A 160 7.68 9.37 -0.48
CA ARG A 160 6.99 8.63 0.59
C ARG A 160 7.90 7.58 1.22
N GLN A 161 8.72 6.86 0.43
CA GLN A 161 9.68 5.90 0.93
C GLN A 161 10.72 6.55 1.85
N ILE A 162 11.30 7.68 1.44
CA ILE A 162 12.26 8.43 2.26
C ILE A 162 11.61 8.92 3.55
N THR A 163 10.39 9.47 3.48
CA THR A 163 9.66 9.94 4.67
C THR A 163 9.39 8.78 5.64
N TRP A 164 9.01 7.62 5.11
CA TRP A 164 8.76 6.43 5.91
C TRP A 164 10.05 5.90 6.56
N MET A 165 11.14 5.78 5.80
CA MET A 165 12.43 5.35 6.33
C MET A 165 12.96 6.29 7.43
N ARG A 166 12.78 7.61 7.27
CA ARG A 166 13.16 8.59 8.31
C ARG A 166 12.36 8.47 9.61
N SER A 167 11.22 7.82 9.59
CA SER A 167 10.41 7.55 10.80
C SER A 167 10.86 6.31 11.56
N TRP A 168 11.79 5.52 11.01
CA TRP A 168 12.31 4.36 11.72
C TRP A 168 13.21 4.79 12.87
N GLN A 169 12.97 4.21 14.03
CA GLN A 169 13.88 4.30 15.16
C GLN A 169 15.05 3.34 14.91
N ASP A 170 16.25 3.72 15.34
CA ASP A 170 17.47 2.90 15.24
C ASP A 170 17.94 2.59 13.80
N LEU A 171 17.64 3.48 12.85
CA LEU A 171 18.17 3.39 11.50
C LEU A 171 19.59 3.99 11.45
N ASN A 172 20.59 3.18 11.07
CA ASN A 172 21.97 3.59 10.83
C ASN A 172 22.22 3.90 9.36
#